data_5cce3c49e2b10a001b239319e32e2969
#
_entry.id   5cce3c49e2b10a001b239319e32e2969
#
_cell.length_a   1.000
_cell.length_b   1.000
_cell.length_c   1.000
_cell.angle_alpha   90.00
_cell.angle_beta   90.00
_cell.angle_gamma   90.00
#
_symmetry.space_group_name_H-M   'P 1'
#
loop_
_entity.id
_entity.type
_entity.pdbx_description
1 polymer ?
#
loop_
_entity_poly.entity_id
_entity_poly.type
_entity_poly.pdbx_seq_one_letter_code
_entity_poly.pdbx_strand_id
1 'polypeptide(L)'
;EKIGTQLEHVMIDEFQDTSTIQWQNFKVLLDETMSHQDAGNLIVGDVKQSIYRWRSGDWRLLNNIQEQFGDKRLDIKTLDTNYRSAKNIIDFNNAFFKAAAETEYQSLKENTPEEAEQLKIAYSDVAQRVPSGKPANGFVQIKLQNKEEWKERTLKETMATIMQLTEQGVKPSQIAILVRTNRTIKDLAEFLMNNGCPYPLVSDEAFRLDASQAVNALVTALRVLIHPDDPISRATLQKFALTFLGSDEIVKKIEEQRDILLQKPIFDLVENLFVELQLDTIEEMKSQSAYICAFYDQMAAYLQDNCCDIDSFIKEWD
;
A
#
# COMPACT_ATOMS: atom_id res chain seq x y z
N GLU A 1 -23.61 -22.52 -1.21
CA GLU A 1 -23.18 -23.40 -2.30
C GLU A 1 -22.63 -24.68 -1.70
N LYS A 2 -23.12 -25.84 -2.14
CA LYS A 2 -22.55 -27.12 -1.75
C LYS A 2 -21.26 -27.30 -2.51
N ILE A 3 -20.11 -27.17 -1.81
CA ILE A 3 -18.84 -27.63 -2.35
C ILE A 3 -18.93 -29.11 -2.50
N GLY A 4 -19.00 -29.63 -3.73
CA GLY A 4 -19.17 -31.06 -4.03
C GLY A 4 -17.91 -31.91 -3.76
N THR A 5 -16.88 -31.35 -3.13
CA THR A 5 -15.61 -31.99 -2.77
C THR A 5 -15.47 -32.03 -1.26
N GLN A 6 -15.12 -33.17 -0.71
CA GLN A 6 -14.76 -33.32 0.70
C GLN A 6 -13.34 -32.79 0.90
N LEU A 7 -13.18 -31.80 1.80
CA LEU A 7 -11.88 -31.28 2.19
C LEU A 7 -11.34 -32.14 3.33
N GLU A 8 -10.09 -32.59 3.19
CA GLU A 8 -9.40 -33.39 4.21
C GLU A 8 -8.40 -32.55 5.00
N HIS A 9 -7.80 -31.54 4.35
CA HIS A 9 -6.80 -30.69 4.96
C HIS A 9 -7.07 -29.22 4.63
N VAL A 10 -6.97 -28.37 5.63
CA VAL A 10 -7.06 -26.91 5.48
C VAL A 10 -5.78 -26.28 6.05
N MET A 11 -5.12 -25.45 5.24
CA MET A 11 -3.96 -24.67 5.67
C MET A 11 -4.27 -23.19 5.53
N ILE A 12 -4.07 -22.43 6.61
CA ILE A 12 -4.27 -20.97 6.66
C ILE A 12 -2.95 -20.34 7.07
N ASP A 13 -2.42 -19.51 6.19
CA ASP A 13 -1.23 -18.68 6.46
C ASP A 13 -1.63 -17.25 6.79
N GLU A 14 -0.73 -16.50 7.42
CA GLU A 14 -0.95 -15.09 7.82
C GLU A 14 -2.25 -14.89 8.63
N PHE A 15 -2.56 -15.84 9.52
CA PHE A 15 -3.83 -15.88 10.23
C PHE A 15 -4.13 -14.66 11.08
N GLN A 16 -3.11 -13.90 11.52
CA GLN A 16 -3.26 -12.66 12.28
C GLN A 16 -4.02 -11.56 11.51
N ASP A 17 -4.14 -11.69 10.19
CA ASP A 17 -4.84 -10.74 9.33
C ASP A 17 -6.30 -11.14 9.05
N THR A 18 -6.72 -12.28 9.60
CA THR A 18 -8.08 -12.77 9.46
C THR A 18 -9.07 -11.94 10.27
N SER A 19 -10.19 -11.55 9.66
CA SER A 19 -11.28 -10.89 10.37
C SER A 19 -12.17 -11.89 11.12
N THR A 20 -12.90 -11.42 12.12
CA THR A 20 -13.85 -12.24 12.89
C THR A 20 -14.89 -12.91 11.98
N ILE A 21 -15.38 -12.21 10.95
CA ILE A 21 -16.36 -12.76 10.00
C ILE A 21 -15.74 -13.86 9.14
N GLN A 22 -14.53 -13.64 8.62
CA GLN A 22 -13.81 -14.68 7.88
C GLN A 22 -13.54 -15.89 8.75
N TRP A 23 -13.12 -15.66 9.99
CA TRP A 23 -12.88 -16.74 10.95
C TRP A 23 -14.13 -17.60 11.20
N GLN A 24 -15.29 -16.98 11.42
CA GLN A 24 -16.54 -17.72 11.61
C GLN A 24 -16.84 -18.66 10.43
N ASN A 25 -16.56 -18.25 9.20
CA ASN A 25 -16.74 -19.09 8.02
C ASN A 25 -15.70 -20.21 7.95
N PHE A 26 -14.42 -19.93 8.19
CA PHE A 26 -13.36 -20.93 8.16
C PHE A 26 -13.47 -21.94 9.31
N LYS A 27 -13.91 -21.50 10.48
CA LYS A 27 -14.05 -22.35 11.64
C LYS A 27 -14.99 -23.53 11.39
N VAL A 28 -16.09 -23.31 10.68
CA VAL A 28 -17.04 -24.39 10.31
C VAL A 28 -16.35 -25.46 9.46
N LEU A 29 -15.53 -25.05 8.49
CA LEU A 29 -14.76 -25.97 7.65
C LEU A 29 -13.70 -26.73 8.46
N LEU A 30 -13.02 -26.05 9.38
CA LEU A 30 -12.03 -26.67 10.25
C LEU A 30 -12.66 -27.65 11.22
N ASP A 31 -13.80 -27.34 11.81
CA ASP A 31 -14.54 -28.25 12.71
C ASP A 31 -15.00 -29.49 11.96
N GLU A 32 -15.44 -29.37 10.70
CA GLU A 32 -15.81 -30.50 9.85
C GLU A 32 -14.59 -31.35 9.52
N THR A 33 -13.52 -30.80 8.99
CA THR A 33 -12.31 -31.57 8.67
C THR A 33 -11.72 -32.26 9.90
N MET A 34 -11.72 -31.59 11.06
CA MET A 34 -11.24 -32.19 12.33
C MET A 34 -12.10 -33.34 12.84
N SER A 35 -13.27 -33.57 12.27
CA SER A 35 -14.12 -34.73 12.58
C SER A 35 -13.68 -36.01 11.88
N HIS A 36 -12.83 -35.92 10.86
CA HIS A 36 -12.30 -37.05 10.10
C HIS A 36 -11.02 -37.59 10.74
N GLN A 37 -10.82 -38.95 10.66
CA GLN A 37 -9.69 -39.61 11.36
C GLN A 37 -8.31 -39.24 10.82
N ASP A 38 -8.20 -38.95 9.53
CA ASP A 38 -6.93 -38.67 8.84
C ASP A 38 -6.74 -37.18 8.47
N ALA A 39 -7.59 -36.30 8.98
CA ALA A 39 -7.52 -34.87 8.68
C ALA A 39 -6.45 -34.18 9.48
N GLY A 40 -5.73 -33.29 8.83
CA GLY A 40 -4.71 -32.42 9.45
C GLY A 40 -4.84 -30.97 8.99
N ASN A 41 -5.18 -30.10 9.90
CA ASN A 41 -5.26 -28.67 9.62
C ASN A 41 -4.01 -27.95 10.14
N LEU A 42 -3.61 -26.87 9.47
CA LEU A 42 -2.50 -26.03 9.86
C LEU A 42 -2.92 -24.56 9.84
N ILE A 43 -2.72 -23.87 10.95
CA ILE A 43 -2.86 -22.43 11.05
C ILE A 43 -1.49 -21.85 11.38
N VAL A 44 -1.01 -20.90 10.58
CA VAL A 44 0.28 -20.23 10.77
C VAL A 44 0.04 -18.72 10.83
N GLY A 45 0.76 -18.04 11.71
CA GLY A 45 0.69 -16.59 11.83
C GLY A 45 1.61 -16.06 12.93
N ASP A 46 1.76 -14.75 12.94
CA ASP A 46 2.50 -14.02 13.96
C ASP A 46 1.73 -12.76 14.38
N VAL A 47 1.24 -12.72 15.61
CA VAL A 47 0.44 -11.59 16.13
C VAL A 47 1.16 -10.23 15.99
N LYS A 48 2.52 -10.23 16.02
CA LYS A 48 3.35 -9.05 15.87
C LYS A 48 3.41 -8.49 14.45
N GLN A 49 2.98 -9.29 13.46
CA GLN A 49 2.92 -8.90 12.04
C GLN A 49 1.51 -8.44 11.61
N SER A 50 0.56 -8.35 12.52
CA SER A 50 -0.80 -7.87 12.20
C SER A 50 -0.78 -6.37 11.87
N ILE A 51 -0.98 -6.04 10.59
CA ILE A 51 -1.00 -4.67 10.06
C ILE A 51 -2.33 -4.30 9.39
N TYR A 52 -3.30 -5.24 9.34
CA TYR A 52 -4.58 -5.07 8.64
C TYR A 52 -5.78 -4.82 9.56
N ARG A 53 -5.56 -4.19 10.73
CA ARG A 53 -6.64 -3.80 11.63
C ARG A 53 -7.70 -2.91 10.95
N TRP A 54 -7.29 -2.07 10.04
CA TRP A 54 -8.17 -1.20 9.24
C TRP A 54 -9.07 -1.97 8.26
N ARG A 55 -8.74 -3.24 7.93
CA ARG A 55 -9.57 -4.20 7.17
C ARG A 55 -10.28 -5.20 8.09
N SER A 56 -10.45 -4.86 9.36
CA SER A 56 -11.07 -5.73 10.37
C SER A 56 -10.27 -7.00 10.72
N GLY A 57 -8.97 -7.05 10.40
CA GLY A 57 -8.07 -8.10 10.90
C GLY A 57 -8.02 -8.06 12.43
N ASP A 58 -8.15 -9.21 13.07
CA ASP A 58 -8.15 -9.34 14.53
C ASP A 58 -7.10 -10.36 15.00
N TRP A 59 -5.91 -9.89 15.32
CA TRP A 59 -4.78 -10.69 15.81
C TRP A 59 -5.11 -11.47 17.10
N ARG A 60 -6.14 -11.06 17.87
CA ARG A 60 -6.59 -11.73 19.07
C ARG A 60 -7.16 -13.12 18.79
N LEU A 61 -7.65 -13.34 17.56
CA LEU A 61 -8.11 -14.67 17.13
C LEU A 61 -6.97 -15.68 17.15
N LEU A 62 -5.77 -15.29 16.69
CA LEU A 62 -4.59 -16.15 16.76
C LEU A 62 -4.09 -16.30 18.21
N ASN A 63 -4.02 -15.20 18.94
CA ASN A 63 -3.55 -15.22 20.33
C ASN A 63 -4.43 -16.14 21.23
N ASN A 64 -5.73 -16.16 20.98
CA ASN A 64 -6.70 -16.92 21.77
C ASN A 64 -7.20 -18.17 21.02
N ILE A 65 -6.41 -18.72 20.10
CA ILE A 65 -6.83 -19.83 19.23
C ILE A 65 -7.21 -21.08 20.04
N GLN A 66 -6.58 -21.31 21.18
CA GLN A 66 -6.90 -22.42 22.09
C GLN A 66 -8.33 -22.37 22.61
N GLU A 67 -8.84 -21.18 22.91
CA GLU A 67 -10.22 -20.99 23.38
C GLU A 67 -11.25 -21.36 22.30
N GLN A 68 -10.87 -21.27 21.03
CA GLN A 68 -11.75 -21.57 19.89
C GLN A 68 -12.02 -23.07 19.69
N PHE A 69 -11.04 -23.93 20.04
CA PHE A 69 -11.10 -25.38 19.78
C PHE A 69 -11.04 -26.24 21.03
N GLY A 70 -10.64 -25.67 22.17
CA GLY A 70 -10.36 -26.40 23.41
C GLY A 70 -9.01 -27.16 23.36
N ASP A 71 -8.45 -27.38 24.53
CA ASP A 71 -7.04 -27.81 24.73
C ASP A 71 -6.65 -29.15 24.10
N LYS A 72 -7.62 -30.04 23.83
CA LYS A 72 -7.34 -31.41 23.39
C LYS A 72 -7.21 -31.57 21.87
N ARG A 73 -7.43 -30.51 21.11
CA ARG A 73 -7.48 -30.57 19.62
C ARG A 73 -6.32 -29.85 18.93
N LEU A 74 -5.51 -29.09 19.65
CA LEU A 74 -4.46 -28.27 19.08
C LEU A 74 -3.08 -28.71 19.55
N ASP A 75 -2.14 -28.82 18.60
CA ASP A 75 -0.69 -28.91 18.85
C ASP A 75 -0.07 -27.58 18.48
N ILE A 76 0.22 -26.73 19.47
CA ILE A 76 0.77 -25.38 19.27
C ILE A 76 2.28 -25.46 19.32
N LYS A 77 2.92 -25.00 18.23
CA LYS A 77 4.37 -24.93 18.09
C LYS A 77 4.80 -23.50 17.79
N THR A 78 5.78 -23.02 18.53
CA THR A 78 6.40 -21.72 18.29
C THR A 78 7.62 -21.88 17.39
N LEU A 79 7.69 -21.14 16.30
CA LEU A 79 8.85 -21.07 15.40
C LEU A 79 9.75 -19.92 15.87
N ASP A 80 10.61 -20.19 16.85
CA ASP A 80 11.43 -19.18 17.52
C ASP A 80 12.78 -18.91 16.86
N THR A 81 13.16 -19.70 15.86
CA THR A 81 14.49 -19.63 15.23
C THR A 81 14.44 -18.94 13.88
N ASN A 82 15.17 -17.83 13.72
CA ASN A 82 15.24 -17.06 12.49
C ASN A 82 16.33 -17.55 11.55
N TYR A 83 15.95 -18.29 10.51
CA TYR A 83 16.84 -18.76 9.45
C TYR A 83 17.06 -17.73 8.33
N ARG A 84 16.20 -16.73 8.20
CA ARG A 84 16.21 -15.73 7.11
C ARG A 84 17.32 -14.70 7.28
N SER A 85 17.36 -14.04 8.42
CA SER A 85 18.19 -12.85 8.64
C SER A 85 19.60 -13.19 9.11
N ALA A 86 20.58 -12.33 8.85
CA ALA A 86 21.91 -12.42 9.40
C ALA A 86 21.92 -12.23 10.93
N LYS A 87 22.94 -12.80 11.63
CA LYS A 87 23.01 -12.77 13.10
C LYS A 87 22.90 -11.34 13.66
N ASN A 88 23.66 -10.38 13.13
CA ASN A 88 23.67 -9.02 13.64
C ASN A 88 22.30 -8.32 13.51
N ILE A 89 21.51 -8.68 12.47
CA ILE A 89 20.14 -8.18 12.26
C ILE A 89 19.21 -8.77 13.33
N ILE A 90 19.32 -10.08 13.60
CA ILE A 90 18.51 -10.74 14.64
C ILE A 90 18.81 -10.14 16.02
N ASP A 91 20.09 -9.99 16.36
CA ASP A 91 20.51 -9.44 17.65
C ASP A 91 20.02 -8.00 17.83
N PHE A 92 20.13 -7.19 16.78
CA PHE A 92 19.59 -5.82 16.78
C PHE A 92 18.08 -5.80 16.98
N ASN A 93 17.34 -6.60 16.19
CA ASN A 93 15.88 -6.65 16.28
C ASN A 93 15.43 -7.11 17.68
N ASN A 94 16.07 -8.14 18.23
CA ASN A 94 15.77 -8.60 19.59
C ASN A 94 15.95 -7.48 20.64
N ALA A 95 17.04 -6.75 20.56
CA ALA A 95 17.30 -5.65 21.49
C ALA A 95 16.33 -4.49 21.28
N PHE A 96 16.11 -4.10 20.04
CA PHE A 96 15.25 -2.97 19.69
C PHE A 96 13.79 -3.22 20.04
N PHE A 97 13.20 -4.33 19.58
CA PHE A 97 11.78 -4.59 19.81
C PHE A 97 11.46 -4.90 21.27
N LYS A 98 12.39 -5.49 22.01
CA LYS A 98 12.23 -5.67 23.45
C LYS A 98 12.19 -4.31 24.17
N ALA A 99 13.09 -3.40 23.84
CA ALA A 99 13.12 -2.06 24.41
C ALA A 99 11.91 -1.22 24.01
N ALA A 100 11.51 -1.30 22.72
CA ALA A 100 10.35 -0.58 22.20
C ALA A 100 9.05 -1.06 22.85
N ALA A 101 8.84 -2.37 22.98
CA ALA A 101 7.66 -2.94 23.65
C ALA A 101 7.58 -2.53 25.11
N GLU A 102 8.69 -2.53 25.84
CA GLU A 102 8.72 -2.07 27.23
C GLU A 102 8.41 -0.58 27.35
N THR A 103 8.99 0.25 26.48
CA THR A 103 8.73 1.70 26.47
C THR A 103 7.27 2.01 26.20
N GLU A 104 6.68 1.34 25.23
CA GLU A 104 5.27 1.51 24.88
C GLU A 104 4.35 0.97 25.97
N TYR A 105 4.68 -0.16 26.59
CA TYR A 105 3.96 -0.68 27.74
C TYR A 105 3.88 0.33 28.88
N GLN A 106 4.98 0.97 29.23
CA GLN A 106 5.01 1.98 30.28
C GLN A 106 4.17 3.22 29.91
N SER A 107 4.19 3.62 28.64
CA SER A 107 3.37 4.74 28.15
C SER A 107 1.87 4.44 28.19
N LEU A 108 1.46 3.24 27.83
CA LEU A 108 0.06 2.82 27.80
C LEU A 108 -0.50 2.52 29.18
N LYS A 109 0.34 2.03 30.10
CA LYS A 109 -0.08 1.56 31.41
C LYS A 109 -0.85 2.59 32.22
N GLU A 110 -0.51 3.86 32.08
CA GLU A 110 -1.16 4.96 32.81
C GLU A 110 -2.52 5.33 32.23
N ASN A 111 -2.69 5.23 30.91
CA ASN A 111 -3.86 5.73 30.19
C ASN A 111 -4.81 4.61 29.76
N THR A 112 -4.27 3.48 29.32
CA THR A 112 -5.01 2.33 28.77
C THR A 112 -4.43 1.01 29.26
N PRO A 113 -4.65 0.65 30.55
CA PRO A 113 -4.04 -0.55 31.16
C PRO A 113 -4.35 -1.85 30.43
N GLU A 114 -5.56 -1.99 29.88
CA GLU A 114 -5.96 -3.18 29.11
C GLU A 114 -5.15 -3.33 27.84
N GLU A 115 -4.91 -2.24 27.11
CA GLU A 115 -4.09 -2.25 25.88
C GLU A 115 -2.62 -2.53 26.23
N ALA A 116 -2.13 -2.01 27.37
CA ALA A 116 -0.79 -2.31 27.86
C ALA A 116 -0.58 -3.81 28.11
N GLU A 117 -1.52 -4.48 28.79
CA GLU A 117 -1.43 -5.93 29.01
C GLU A 117 -1.53 -6.72 27.71
N GLN A 118 -2.39 -6.31 26.77
CA GLN A 118 -2.45 -6.92 25.44
C GLN A 118 -1.12 -6.79 24.69
N LEU A 119 -0.49 -5.62 24.72
CA LEU A 119 0.83 -5.40 24.13
C LEU A 119 1.89 -6.33 24.75
N LYS A 120 1.90 -6.43 26.07
CA LYS A 120 2.83 -7.30 26.82
C LYS A 120 2.67 -8.77 26.44
N ILE A 121 1.44 -9.24 26.29
CA ILE A 121 1.14 -10.61 25.84
C ILE A 121 1.64 -10.81 24.41
N ALA A 122 1.30 -9.91 23.48
CA ALA A 122 1.68 -10.01 22.08
C ALA A 122 3.19 -10.02 21.84
N TYR A 123 3.96 -9.35 22.71
CA TYR A 123 5.42 -9.25 22.60
C TYR A 123 6.18 -10.12 23.62
N SER A 124 5.50 -11.02 24.35
CA SER A 124 6.14 -11.90 25.33
C SER A 124 7.22 -12.80 24.74
N ASP A 125 7.07 -13.20 23.47
CA ASP A 125 7.97 -14.06 22.71
C ASP A 125 8.72 -13.33 21.57
N VAL A 126 8.94 -12.03 21.70
CA VAL A 126 9.55 -11.19 20.65
C VAL A 126 10.96 -11.60 20.27
N ALA A 127 11.71 -12.23 21.19
CA ALA A 127 13.07 -12.62 20.96
C ALA A 127 13.19 -13.86 20.06
N GLN A 128 13.95 -13.75 18.99
CA GLN A 128 14.22 -14.84 18.05
C GLN A 128 15.57 -15.47 18.33
N ARG A 129 15.67 -16.79 18.14
CA ARG A 129 16.94 -17.52 18.25
C ARG A 129 17.75 -17.42 16.96
N VAL A 130 19.06 -17.34 17.13
CA VAL A 130 20.03 -17.44 16.02
C VAL A 130 20.37 -18.91 15.81
N PRO A 131 20.27 -19.45 14.60
CA PRO A 131 20.70 -20.83 14.31
C PRO A 131 22.18 -21.04 14.61
N SER A 132 22.52 -22.24 15.07
CA SER A 132 23.92 -22.62 15.30
C SER A 132 24.76 -22.48 14.03
N GLY A 133 25.95 -21.91 14.16
CA GLY A 133 26.89 -21.74 13.04
C GLY A 133 26.57 -20.58 12.09
N LYS A 134 25.55 -19.78 12.37
CA LYS A 134 25.25 -18.60 11.54
C LYS A 134 26.35 -17.54 11.69
N PRO A 135 26.92 -17.03 10.59
CA PRO A 135 28.02 -16.05 10.68
C PRO A 135 27.53 -14.73 11.28
N ALA A 136 28.41 -14.07 12.02
CA ALA A 136 28.18 -12.73 12.59
C ALA A 136 28.34 -11.66 11.51
N ASN A 137 27.44 -11.65 10.53
CA ASN A 137 27.35 -10.68 9.46
C ASN A 137 26.00 -9.94 9.51
N GLY A 138 25.81 -9.02 8.58
CA GLY A 138 24.69 -8.08 8.57
C GLY A 138 25.07 -6.76 9.23
N PHE A 139 24.45 -5.69 8.78
CA PHE A 139 24.72 -4.33 9.22
C PHE A 139 23.42 -3.58 9.43
N VAL A 140 23.33 -2.81 10.51
CA VAL A 140 22.23 -1.91 10.80
C VAL A 140 22.80 -0.52 11.03
N GLN A 141 22.24 0.47 10.34
CA GLN A 141 22.60 1.87 10.51
C GLN A 141 21.34 2.67 10.84
N ILE A 142 21.43 3.52 11.86
CA ILE A 142 20.38 4.47 12.22
C ILE A 142 20.91 5.89 11.99
N LYS A 143 20.19 6.67 11.18
CA LYS A 143 20.50 8.09 10.97
C LYS A 143 19.35 8.92 11.51
N LEU A 144 19.64 9.73 12.54
CA LEU A 144 18.69 10.67 13.11
C LEU A 144 18.83 12.03 12.44
N GLN A 145 17.72 12.59 11.97
CA GLN A 145 17.68 13.90 11.33
C GLN A 145 17.14 14.95 12.30
N ASN A 146 17.70 16.17 12.22
CA ASN A 146 17.14 17.32 12.92
C ASN A 146 15.77 17.67 12.34
N LYS A 147 14.89 18.22 13.16
CA LYS A 147 13.49 18.52 12.79
C LYS A 147 13.37 19.51 11.63
N GLU A 148 14.35 20.41 11.47
CA GLU A 148 14.39 21.37 10.36
C GLU A 148 14.85 20.70 9.07
N GLU A 149 14.11 20.90 7.97
CA GLU A 149 14.40 20.37 6.63
C GLU A 149 14.60 18.84 6.57
N TRP A 150 14.11 18.11 7.57
CA TRP A 150 14.32 16.66 7.67
C TRP A 150 13.87 15.91 6.42
N LYS A 151 12.79 16.36 5.78
CA LYS A 151 12.21 15.69 4.60
C LYS A 151 13.19 15.71 3.43
N GLU A 152 13.70 16.89 3.07
CA GLU A 152 14.65 17.04 1.95
C GLU A 152 15.97 16.31 2.24
N ARG A 153 16.46 16.42 3.48
CA ARG A 153 17.67 15.69 3.91
C ARG A 153 17.49 14.20 3.81
N THR A 154 16.33 13.67 4.25
CA THR A 154 16.05 12.23 4.17
C THR A 154 16.02 11.75 2.73
N LEU A 155 15.41 12.49 1.80
CA LEU A 155 15.40 12.16 0.38
C LEU A 155 16.83 12.14 -0.21
N LYS A 156 17.65 13.16 0.08
CA LYS A 156 19.06 13.21 -0.34
C LYS A 156 19.88 12.04 0.22
N GLU A 157 19.73 11.76 1.52
CA GLU A 157 20.41 10.63 2.17
C GLU A 157 19.97 9.26 1.61
N THR A 158 18.69 9.12 1.28
CA THR A 158 18.19 7.89 0.67
C THR A 158 18.84 7.67 -0.69
N MET A 159 18.87 8.70 -1.54
CA MET A 159 19.53 8.63 -2.83
C MET A 159 21.04 8.32 -2.69
N ALA A 160 21.74 9.03 -1.79
CA ALA A 160 23.16 8.79 -1.54
C ALA A 160 23.41 7.35 -1.05
N THR A 161 22.53 6.82 -0.21
CA THR A 161 22.63 5.43 0.27
C THR A 161 22.43 4.42 -0.85
N ILE A 162 21.46 4.65 -1.75
CA ILE A 162 21.24 3.79 -2.93
C ILE A 162 22.50 3.78 -3.79
N MET A 163 23.06 4.95 -4.11
CA MET A 163 24.26 5.07 -4.93
C MET A 163 25.46 4.36 -4.28
N GLN A 164 25.67 4.57 -2.99
CA GLN A 164 26.75 3.91 -2.24
C GLN A 164 26.62 2.38 -2.25
N LEU A 165 25.40 1.85 -2.03
CA LEU A 165 25.17 0.40 -2.03
C LEU A 165 25.43 -0.20 -3.42
N THR A 166 24.99 0.48 -4.47
CA THR A 166 25.19 0.00 -5.85
C THR A 166 26.65 0.06 -6.29
N GLU A 167 27.40 1.08 -5.87
CA GLU A 167 28.86 1.15 -6.04
C GLU A 167 29.59 -0.01 -5.34
N GLN A 168 29.06 -0.49 -4.21
CA GLN A 168 29.55 -1.66 -3.49
C GLN A 168 29.12 -3.00 -4.11
N GLY A 169 28.38 -2.98 -5.22
CA GLY A 169 27.97 -4.15 -5.96
C GLY A 169 26.60 -4.72 -5.57
N VAL A 170 25.82 -4.03 -4.72
CA VAL A 170 24.43 -4.41 -4.42
C VAL A 170 23.58 -4.11 -5.65
N LYS A 171 22.82 -5.10 -6.14
CA LYS A 171 21.93 -4.88 -7.28
C LYS A 171 20.73 -4.04 -6.87
N PRO A 172 20.23 -3.10 -7.70
CA PRO A 172 19.03 -2.32 -7.40
C PRO A 172 17.81 -3.18 -7.01
N SER A 173 17.64 -4.35 -7.64
CA SER A 173 16.57 -5.31 -7.31
C SER A 173 16.67 -5.92 -5.90
N GLN A 174 17.77 -5.72 -5.19
CA GLN A 174 17.99 -6.18 -3.82
C GLN A 174 17.77 -5.06 -2.79
N ILE A 175 17.43 -3.85 -3.25
CA ILE A 175 17.18 -2.68 -2.39
C ILE A 175 15.68 -2.47 -2.28
N ALA A 176 15.16 -2.52 -1.06
CA ALA A 176 13.76 -2.17 -0.76
C ALA A 176 13.73 -0.95 0.16
N ILE A 177 12.83 -0.02 -0.13
CA ILE A 177 12.63 1.19 0.67
C ILE A 177 11.24 1.14 1.28
N LEU A 178 11.18 1.10 2.62
CA LEU A 178 9.92 1.11 3.34
C LEU A 178 9.65 2.51 3.87
N VAL A 179 8.43 2.99 3.68
CA VAL A 179 7.98 4.31 4.12
C VAL A 179 6.69 4.22 4.93
N ARG A 180 6.40 5.26 5.70
CA ARG A 180 5.24 5.26 6.59
C ARG A 180 3.92 5.55 5.87
N THR A 181 3.93 6.33 4.80
CA THR A 181 2.72 6.77 4.08
C THR A 181 2.92 6.70 2.57
N ASN A 182 1.85 6.47 1.81
CA ASN A 182 1.87 6.43 0.35
C ASN A 182 2.31 7.77 -0.25
N ARG A 183 1.99 8.89 0.40
CA ARG A 183 2.49 10.21 -0.02
C ARG A 183 4.01 10.27 -0.08
N THR A 184 4.68 9.64 0.90
CA THR A 184 6.16 9.60 0.91
C THR A 184 6.72 8.81 -0.25
N ILE A 185 5.99 7.80 -0.76
CA ILE A 185 6.40 7.05 -1.96
C ILE A 185 6.48 7.98 -3.17
N LYS A 186 5.44 8.82 -3.37
CA LYS A 186 5.39 9.79 -4.47
C LYS A 186 6.51 10.81 -4.35
N ASP A 187 6.65 11.44 -3.19
CA ASP A 187 7.71 12.41 -2.93
C ASP A 187 9.10 11.84 -3.21
N LEU A 188 9.34 10.57 -2.83
CA LEU A 188 10.59 9.87 -3.07
C LEU A 188 10.79 9.55 -4.55
N ALA A 189 9.76 9.07 -5.24
CA ALA A 189 9.81 8.75 -6.65
C ALA A 189 10.14 10.00 -7.49
N GLU A 190 9.42 11.10 -7.27
CA GLU A 190 9.67 12.38 -7.93
C GLU A 190 11.09 12.88 -7.64
N PHE A 191 11.53 12.81 -6.40
CA PHE A 191 12.87 13.23 -6.03
C PHE A 191 13.95 12.43 -6.76
N LEU A 192 13.85 11.09 -6.77
CA LEU A 192 14.82 10.22 -7.43
C LEU A 192 14.85 10.44 -8.94
N MET A 193 13.70 10.59 -9.58
CA MET A 193 13.59 10.86 -11.02
C MET A 193 14.18 12.23 -11.38
N ASN A 194 13.82 13.30 -10.65
CA ASN A 194 14.25 14.66 -10.93
C ASN A 194 15.73 14.88 -10.63
N ASN A 195 16.35 14.08 -9.76
CA ASN A 195 17.77 14.16 -9.45
C ASN A 195 18.62 13.12 -10.21
N GLY A 196 18.07 12.51 -11.26
CA GLY A 196 18.82 11.67 -12.19
C GLY A 196 19.27 10.33 -11.59
N CYS A 197 18.48 9.72 -10.70
CA CYS A 197 18.75 8.36 -10.24
C CYS A 197 18.73 7.41 -11.45
N PRO A 198 19.84 6.69 -11.75
CA PRO A 198 19.93 5.85 -12.96
C PRO A 198 19.20 4.51 -12.83
N TYR A 199 18.60 4.23 -11.68
CA TYR A 199 17.99 2.95 -11.40
C TYR A 199 16.47 3.02 -11.50
N PRO A 200 15.80 2.01 -12.09
CA PRO A 200 14.36 1.96 -12.15
C PRO A 200 13.77 1.81 -10.75
N LEU A 201 12.73 2.57 -10.48
CA LEU A 201 11.91 2.45 -9.29
C LEU A 201 10.71 1.56 -9.59
N VAL A 202 10.41 0.59 -8.73
CA VAL A 202 9.22 -0.26 -8.82
C VAL A 202 8.33 0.02 -7.62
N SER A 203 7.13 0.49 -7.88
CA SER A 203 6.13 0.75 -6.84
C SER A 203 4.74 0.84 -7.47
N ASP A 204 3.80 0.07 -6.96
CA ASP A 204 2.41 0.13 -7.41
C ASP A 204 1.76 1.48 -7.06
N GLU A 205 2.13 2.08 -5.93
CA GLU A 205 1.56 3.36 -5.47
C GLU A 205 2.20 4.58 -6.12
N ALA A 206 3.49 4.54 -6.49
CA ALA A 206 4.17 5.67 -7.09
C ALA A 206 3.66 5.97 -8.49
N PHE A 207 3.19 4.95 -9.20
CA PHE A 207 2.80 5.02 -10.60
C PHE A 207 1.30 4.81 -10.81
N ARG A 208 0.49 4.90 -9.76
CA ARG A 208 -0.97 4.95 -9.90
C ARG A 208 -1.38 6.20 -10.66
N LEU A 209 -2.21 6.04 -11.68
CA LEU A 209 -2.65 7.14 -12.52
C LEU A 209 -3.50 8.16 -11.75
N ASP A 210 -4.29 7.71 -10.77
CA ASP A 210 -5.07 8.57 -9.86
C ASP A 210 -4.19 9.42 -8.93
N ALA A 211 -2.89 9.15 -8.89
CA ALA A 211 -1.91 9.96 -8.19
C ALA A 211 -1.52 11.24 -8.95
N SER A 212 -1.67 11.23 -10.27
CA SER A 212 -1.31 12.35 -11.14
C SER A 212 -2.36 13.45 -11.11
N GLN A 213 -1.94 14.68 -10.83
CA GLN A 213 -2.84 15.84 -10.87
C GLN A 213 -3.32 16.14 -12.30
N ALA A 214 -2.46 15.92 -13.30
CA ALA A 214 -2.81 16.09 -14.70
C ALA A 214 -3.88 15.09 -15.15
N VAL A 215 -3.72 13.80 -14.80
CA VAL A 215 -4.71 12.76 -15.10
C VAL A 215 -6.02 13.03 -14.35
N ASN A 216 -5.94 13.40 -13.06
CA ASN A 216 -7.13 13.76 -12.29
C ASN A 216 -7.87 14.97 -12.85
N ALA A 217 -7.16 15.97 -13.40
CA ALA A 217 -7.80 17.09 -14.08
C ALA A 217 -8.56 16.65 -15.34
N LEU A 218 -7.95 15.78 -16.17
CA LEU A 218 -8.60 15.21 -17.35
C LEU A 218 -9.85 14.38 -17.00
N VAL A 219 -9.72 13.46 -16.04
CA VAL A 219 -10.84 12.62 -15.58
C VAL A 219 -11.95 13.49 -14.98
N THR A 220 -11.59 14.50 -14.18
CA THR A 220 -12.58 15.42 -13.61
C THR A 220 -13.27 16.27 -14.68
N ALA A 221 -12.55 16.71 -15.71
CA ALA A 221 -13.15 17.43 -16.83
C ALA A 221 -14.12 16.54 -17.64
N LEU A 222 -13.77 15.27 -17.86
CA LEU A 222 -14.68 14.28 -18.45
C LEU A 222 -15.95 14.10 -17.61
N ARG A 223 -15.81 13.99 -16.26
CA ARG A 223 -16.98 13.91 -15.36
C ARG A 223 -17.88 15.14 -15.46
N VAL A 224 -17.32 16.34 -15.48
CA VAL A 224 -18.09 17.58 -15.64
C VAL A 224 -18.86 17.60 -16.96
N LEU A 225 -18.27 17.07 -18.03
CA LEU A 225 -18.96 16.97 -19.33
C LEU A 225 -20.12 15.97 -19.30
N ILE A 226 -19.96 14.81 -18.63
CA ILE A 226 -20.97 13.76 -18.60
C ILE A 226 -22.05 14.05 -17.56
N HIS A 227 -21.63 14.51 -16.37
CA HIS A 227 -22.49 14.79 -15.22
C HIS A 227 -22.44 16.29 -14.86
N PRO A 228 -23.08 17.17 -15.65
CA PRO A 228 -23.02 18.63 -15.44
C PRO A 228 -23.64 19.07 -14.09
N ASP A 229 -24.51 18.23 -13.51
CA ASP A 229 -25.17 18.48 -12.23
C ASP A 229 -24.33 17.99 -11.02
N ASP A 230 -23.11 17.42 -11.24
CA ASP A 230 -22.24 17.03 -10.15
C ASP A 230 -21.44 18.23 -9.61
N PRO A 231 -21.82 18.76 -8.43
CA PRO A 231 -21.16 19.93 -7.86
C PRO A 231 -19.73 19.61 -7.36
N ILE A 232 -19.42 18.34 -7.06
CA ILE A 232 -18.12 17.94 -6.52
C ILE A 232 -17.09 17.96 -7.64
N SER A 233 -17.36 17.31 -8.76
CA SER A 233 -16.47 17.32 -9.93
C SER A 233 -16.26 18.74 -10.45
N ARG A 234 -17.33 19.53 -10.53
CA ARG A 234 -17.23 20.95 -10.92
C ARG A 234 -16.34 21.75 -9.99
N ALA A 235 -16.55 21.68 -8.67
CA ALA A 235 -15.74 22.40 -7.68
C ALA A 235 -14.28 21.93 -7.70
N THR A 236 -14.03 20.66 -7.96
CA THR A 236 -12.68 20.08 -8.06
C THR A 236 -11.95 20.66 -9.27
N LEU A 237 -12.61 20.71 -10.43
CA LEU A 237 -12.04 21.30 -11.65
C LEU A 237 -11.82 22.81 -11.51
N GLN A 238 -12.74 23.52 -10.86
CA GLN A 238 -12.57 24.95 -10.54
C GLN A 238 -11.35 25.17 -9.64
N LYS A 239 -11.17 24.34 -8.61
CA LYS A 239 -10.01 24.42 -7.73
C LYS A 239 -8.70 24.22 -8.50
N PHE A 240 -8.65 23.24 -9.40
CA PHE A 240 -7.50 23.03 -10.28
C PHE A 240 -7.22 24.27 -11.12
N ALA A 241 -8.24 24.81 -11.82
CA ALA A 241 -8.13 25.96 -12.68
C ALA A 241 -7.64 27.22 -11.92
N LEU A 242 -8.21 27.50 -10.75
CA LEU A 242 -7.78 28.61 -9.89
C LEU A 242 -6.33 28.44 -9.39
N THR A 243 -5.93 27.22 -9.09
CA THR A 243 -4.59 26.94 -8.54
C THR A 243 -3.50 27.11 -9.60
N PHE A 244 -3.73 26.59 -10.81
CA PHE A 244 -2.69 26.47 -11.84
C PHE A 244 -2.85 27.45 -13.00
N LEU A 245 -4.08 27.90 -13.30
CA LEU A 245 -4.37 28.83 -14.40
C LEU A 245 -4.74 30.25 -13.90
N GLY A 246 -4.96 30.40 -12.59
CA GLY A 246 -5.31 31.68 -11.98
C GLY A 246 -6.75 32.16 -12.22
N SER A 247 -7.57 31.40 -12.99
CA SER A 247 -8.95 31.72 -13.32
C SER A 247 -9.77 30.47 -13.52
N ASP A 248 -11.09 30.52 -13.21
CA ASP A 248 -12.04 29.44 -13.48
C ASP A 248 -12.78 29.56 -14.84
N GLU A 249 -12.38 30.53 -15.67
CA GLU A 249 -13.02 30.75 -16.99
C GLU A 249 -12.96 29.53 -17.90
N ILE A 250 -11.90 28.72 -17.76
CA ILE A 250 -11.75 27.50 -18.55
C ILE A 250 -12.86 26.47 -18.25
N VAL A 251 -13.34 26.41 -17.00
CA VAL A 251 -14.42 25.50 -16.61
C VAL A 251 -15.71 25.89 -17.30
N LYS A 252 -16.02 27.19 -17.32
CA LYS A 252 -17.20 27.73 -18.04
C LYS A 252 -17.10 27.46 -19.54
N LYS A 253 -15.91 27.64 -20.13
CA LYS A 253 -15.67 27.35 -21.54
C LYS A 253 -15.92 25.89 -21.88
N ILE A 254 -15.45 24.95 -21.05
CA ILE A 254 -15.66 23.52 -21.21
C ILE A 254 -17.15 23.19 -21.11
N GLU A 255 -17.88 23.80 -20.16
CA GLU A 255 -19.32 23.62 -20.01
C GLU A 255 -20.11 24.17 -21.21
N GLU A 256 -19.76 25.35 -21.72
CA GLU A 256 -20.39 25.97 -22.90
C GLU A 256 -20.15 25.15 -24.19
N GLN A 257 -19.00 24.51 -24.31
CA GLN A 257 -18.64 23.69 -25.47
C GLN A 257 -19.05 22.21 -25.32
N ARG A 258 -19.74 21.85 -24.25
CA ARG A 258 -20.10 20.48 -23.91
C ARG A 258 -20.65 19.66 -25.07
N ASP A 259 -21.67 20.19 -25.77
CA ASP A 259 -22.33 19.44 -26.86
C ASP A 259 -21.42 19.20 -28.06
N ILE A 260 -20.47 20.10 -28.30
CA ILE A 260 -19.46 19.95 -29.37
C ILE A 260 -18.39 18.94 -28.94
N LEU A 261 -17.95 19.01 -27.70
CA LEU A 261 -16.92 18.12 -27.17
C LEU A 261 -17.39 16.66 -27.09
N LEU A 262 -18.62 16.43 -26.66
CA LEU A 262 -19.21 15.08 -26.56
C LEU A 262 -19.46 14.39 -27.91
N GLN A 263 -19.45 15.14 -29.03
CA GLN A 263 -19.55 14.57 -30.37
C GLN A 263 -18.21 14.06 -30.92
N LYS A 264 -17.10 14.35 -30.27
CA LYS A 264 -15.77 13.93 -30.70
C LYS A 264 -15.47 12.49 -30.29
N PRO A 265 -14.62 11.78 -31.04
CA PRO A 265 -14.02 10.54 -30.56
C PRO A 265 -13.32 10.77 -29.22
N ILE A 266 -13.34 9.76 -28.34
CA ILE A 266 -12.84 9.92 -26.95
C ILE A 266 -11.38 10.41 -26.88
N PHE A 267 -10.52 9.95 -27.79
CA PHE A 267 -9.13 10.40 -27.85
C PHE A 267 -9.04 11.90 -28.22
N ASP A 268 -9.79 12.33 -29.24
CA ASP A 268 -9.83 13.73 -29.67
C ASP A 268 -10.42 14.63 -28.57
N LEU A 269 -11.42 14.10 -27.84
CA LEU A 269 -12.01 14.80 -26.69
C LEU A 269 -10.97 15.00 -25.60
N VAL A 270 -10.27 13.94 -25.20
CA VAL A 270 -9.26 14.01 -24.13
C VAL A 270 -8.11 14.91 -24.54
N GLU A 271 -7.67 14.86 -25.80
CA GLU A 271 -6.62 15.75 -26.31
C GLU A 271 -7.06 17.22 -26.32
N ASN A 272 -8.32 17.50 -26.67
CA ASN A 272 -8.85 18.85 -26.56
C ASN A 272 -8.86 19.34 -25.10
N LEU A 273 -9.29 18.50 -24.16
CA LEU A 273 -9.26 18.83 -22.73
C LEU A 273 -7.84 19.05 -22.23
N PHE A 274 -6.88 18.23 -22.70
CA PHE A 274 -5.46 18.37 -22.36
C PHE A 274 -4.91 19.75 -22.76
N VAL A 275 -5.24 20.19 -23.99
CA VAL A 275 -4.83 21.52 -24.48
C VAL A 275 -5.57 22.64 -23.75
N GLU A 276 -6.88 22.52 -23.57
CA GLU A 276 -7.69 23.56 -22.89
C GLU A 276 -7.27 23.74 -21.43
N LEU A 277 -6.93 22.67 -20.72
CA LEU A 277 -6.41 22.71 -19.35
C LEU A 277 -4.92 23.10 -19.29
N GLN A 278 -4.30 23.37 -20.44
CA GLN A 278 -2.90 23.80 -20.56
C GLN A 278 -1.89 22.85 -19.88
N LEU A 279 -2.19 21.55 -19.90
CA LEU A 279 -1.37 20.55 -19.17
C LEU A 279 0.04 20.39 -19.77
N ASP A 280 0.25 20.85 -21.01
CA ASP A 280 1.53 20.90 -21.71
C ASP A 280 2.36 22.16 -21.37
N THR A 281 1.73 23.20 -20.82
CA THR A 281 2.37 24.48 -20.55
C THR A 281 2.69 24.70 -19.08
N ILE A 282 1.89 24.12 -18.18
CA ILE A 282 2.09 24.21 -16.73
C ILE A 282 3.32 23.35 -16.35
N GLU A 283 4.33 23.96 -15.73
CA GLU A 283 5.61 23.32 -15.42
C GLU A 283 5.44 22.10 -14.53
N GLU A 284 4.56 22.17 -13.52
CA GLU A 284 4.25 21.06 -12.62
C GLU A 284 3.59 19.89 -13.36
N MET A 285 2.85 20.14 -14.44
CA MET A 285 2.17 19.13 -15.24
C MET A 285 3.09 18.48 -16.28
N LYS A 286 4.08 19.20 -16.79
CA LYS A 286 5.09 18.64 -17.72
C LYS A 286 5.85 17.47 -17.12
N SER A 287 6.16 17.52 -15.83
CA SER A 287 6.81 16.40 -15.12
C SER A 287 5.94 15.14 -15.05
N GLN A 288 4.63 15.26 -15.32
CA GLN A 288 3.66 14.17 -15.25
C GLN A 288 3.34 13.55 -16.63
N SER A 289 4.12 13.86 -17.66
CA SER A 289 3.90 13.36 -19.03
C SER A 289 3.84 11.83 -19.11
N ALA A 290 4.63 11.10 -18.31
CA ALA A 290 4.60 9.65 -18.26
C ALA A 290 3.24 9.10 -17.76
N TYR A 291 2.60 9.77 -16.81
CA TYR A 291 1.26 9.42 -16.33
C TYR A 291 0.20 9.69 -17.39
N ILE A 292 0.35 10.78 -18.14
CA ILE A 292 -0.57 11.12 -19.24
C ILE A 292 -0.46 10.07 -20.35
N CYS A 293 0.75 9.69 -20.74
CA CYS A 293 0.95 8.59 -21.71
C CYS A 293 0.32 7.29 -21.23
N ALA A 294 0.55 6.89 -19.97
CA ALA A 294 -0.02 5.69 -19.40
C ALA A 294 -1.57 5.77 -19.29
N PHE A 295 -2.13 6.96 -19.07
CA PHE A 295 -3.58 7.18 -19.13
C PHE A 295 -4.14 6.93 -20.53
N TYR A 296 -3.46 7.43 -21.58
CA TYR A 296 -3.85 7.15 -22.96
C TYR A 296 -3.73 5.66 -23.30
N ASP A 297 -2.68 4.97 -22.82
CA ASP A 297 -2.51 3.53 -23.03
C ASP A 297 -3.64 2.73 -22.35
N GLN A 298 -4.02 3.10 -21.12
CA GLN A 298 -5.14 2.47 -20.42
C GLN A 298 -6.47 2.71 -21.13
N MET A 299 -6.70 3.94 -21.61
CA MET A 299 -7.89 4.27 -22.39
C MET A 299 -7.92 3.47 -23.72
N ALA A 300 -6.77 3.32 -24.39
CA ALA A 300 -6.65 2.51 -25.60
C ALA A 300 -6.97 1.03 -25.33
N ALA A 301 -6.44 0.48 -24.24
CA ALA A 301 -6.72 -0.89 -23.84
C ALA A 301 -8.21 -1.10 -23.53
N TYR A 302 -8.82 -0.17 -22.78
CA TYR A 302 -10.24 -0.23 -22.48
C TYR A 302 -11.11 -0.27 -23.75
N LEU A 303 -10.79 0.57 -24.74
CA LEU A 303 -11.55 0.68 -26.00
C LEU A 303 -11.40 -0.53 -26.94
N GLN A 304 -10.40 -1.40 -26.74
CA GLN A 304 -10.28 -2.65 -27.50
C GLN A 304 -11.39 -3.65 -27.15
N ASP A 305 -11.77 -3.69 -25.87
CA ASP A 305 -12.70 -4.70 -25.34
C ASP A 305 -14.10 -4.13 -25.02
N ASN A 306 -14.28 -2.80 -25.03
CA ASN A 306 -15.51 -2.14 -24.60
C ASN A 306 -16.01 -1.11 -25.62
N CYS A 307 -17.29 -0.71 -25.49
CA CYS A 307 -17.85 0.39 -26.28
C CYS A 307 -17.18 1.73 -25.97
N CYS A 308 -17.14 2.62 -26.98
CA CYS A 308 -16.57 3.97 -26.87
C CYS A 308 -17.43 4.93 -26.02
N ASP A 309 -18.06 4.43 -24.96
CA ASP A 309 -18.88 5.22 -24.05
C ASP A 309 -18.04 5.78 -22.90
N ILE A 310 -18.03 7.11 -22.83
CA ILE A 310 -17.22 7.84 -21.83
C ILE A 310 -17.73 7.58 -20.41
N ASP A 311 -19.04 7.46 -20.22
CA ASP A 311 -19.63 7.21 -18.90
C ASP A 311 -19.20 5.82 -18.36
N SER A 312 -19.17 4.82 -19.24
CA SER A 312 -18.67 3.49 -18.90
C SER A 312 -17.18 3.48 -18.59
N PHE A 313 -16.38 4.26 -19.34
CA PHE A 313 -14.95 4.42 -19.05
C PHE A 313 -14.71 5.07 -17.68
N ILE A 314 -15.47 6.11 -17.34
CA ILE A 314 -15.35 6.77 -16.01
C ILE A 314 -15.77 5.84 -14.87
N LYS A 315 -16.79 5.00 -15.06
CA LYS A 315 -17.20 4.00 -14.06
C LYS A 315 -16.16 2.90 -13.82
N GLU A 316 -15.43 2.53 -14.85
CA GLU A 316 -14.31 1.59 -14.74
C GLU A 316 -13.09 2.23 -14.06
N TRP A 317 -12.96 3.55 -14.21
CA TRP A 317 -11.89 4.33 -13.58
C TRP A 317 -12.06 4.42 -12.06
N ASP A 318 -13.29 4.46 -11.55
CA ASP A 318 -13.64 4.59 -10.12
C ASP A 318 -13.50 3.27 -9.35
#